data_2ec34fe243b19d99b66e9e2beb07b7cb
#
_entry.id   2ec34fe243b19d99b66e9e2beb07b7cb
#
_cell.length_a   1.000
_cell.length_b   1.000
_cell.length_c   1.000
_cell.angle_alpha   90.00
_cell.angle_beta   90.00
_cell.angle_gamma   90.00
#
_symmetry.space_group_name_H-M   'P 1'
#
loop_
_entity.id
_entity.type
_entity.pdbx_description
1 polymer ?
#
loop_
_entity_poly.entity_id
_entity_poly.type
_entity_poly.pdbx_seq_one_letter_code
_entity_poly.pdbx_strand_id
1 'polypeptide(L)'
;DDPGPEVVRAVEGAVAWFEAARLTGIRQVVREDPKSPMGKDRVVVKDPAAPPLWARFYEIGSNRPIFADRDGIAKHDLAEIGYERRNGYGWLGDWPRKLLADEYPAWQRKRAGRGK
;
A
#
# COMPACT_ATOMS: atom_id res chain seq x y z
N ASP A 1 -28.58 -2.24 8.51
CA ASP A 1 -28.55 -1.94 9.94
C ASP A 1 -27.39 -1.00 10.27
N ASP A 2 -27.57 -0.19 11.29
CA ASP A 2 -26.52 0.71 11.74
C ASP A 2 -25.38 -0.07 12.40
N PRO A 3 -24.15 0.22 12.05
CA PRO A 3 -23.01 -0.39 12.75
C PRO A 3 -22.91 0.16 14.18
N GLY A 4 -22.49 -0.69 15.11
CA GLY A 4 -22.28 -0.27 16.49
C GLY A 4 -21.03 0.62 16.61
N PRO A 5 -20.85 1.31 17.76
CA PRO A 5 -19.71 2.19 17.98
C PRO A 5 -18.36 1.48 17.80
N GLU A 6 -18.28 0.21 18.14
CA GLU A 6 -17.04 -0.56 17.98
C GLU A 6 -16.66 -0.75 16.52
N VAL A 7 -17.66 -1.01 15.65
CA VAL A 7 -17.43 -1.14 14.22
C VAL A 7 -17.01 0.21 13.63
N VAL A 8 -17.66 1.28 14.05
CA VAL A 8 -17.32 2.63 13.60
C VAL A 8 -15.86 2.97 13.94
N ARG A 9 -15.45 2.71 15.17
CA ARG A 9 -14.06 2.95 15.59
C ARG A 9 -13.07 2.11 14.79
N ALA A 10 -13.42 0.85 14.51
CA ALA A 10 -12.56 -0.03 13.72
C ALA A 10 -12.39 0.49 12.29
N VAL A 11 -13.47 0.92 11.66
CA VAL A 11 -13.43 1.48 10.31
C VAL A 11 -12.61 2.77 10.28
N GLU A 12 -12.87 3.67 11.22
CA GLU A 12 -12.13 4.94 11.30
C GLU A 12 -10.65 4.73 11.58
N GLY A 13 -10.32 3.77 12.44
CA GLY A 13 -8.94 3.42 12.74
C GLY A 13 -8.22 2.83 11.53
N ALA A 14 -8.88 1.97 10.77
CA ALA A 14 -8.31 1.40 9.56
C ALA A 14 -8.06 2.48 8.50
N VAL A 15 -9.02 3.39 8.30
CA VAL A 15 -8.87 4.50 7.35
C VAL A 15 -7.71 5.40 7.76
N ALA A 16 -7.64 5.75 9.05
CA ALA A 16 -6.54 6.59 9.56
C ALA A 16 -5.19 5.92 9.34
N TRP A 17 -5.12 4.60 9.54
CA TRP A 17 -3.88 3.85 9.30
C TRP A 17 -3.50 3.88 7.83
N PHE A 18 -4.45 3.63 6.92
CA PHE A 18 -4.18 3.69 5.47
C PHE A 18 -3.66 5.07 5.07
N GLU A 19 -4.26 6.14 5.59
CA GLU A 19 -3.80 7.49 5.28
C GLU A 19 -2.40 7.75 5.82
N ALA A 20 -2.11 7.30 7.03
CA ALA A 20 -0.79 7.46 7.64
C ALA A 20 0.28 6.60 6.96
N ALA A 21 -0.10 5.44 6.45
CA ALA A 21 0.83 4.46 5.86
C ALA A 21 1.07 4.67 4.36
N ARG A 22 0.36 5.59 3.71
CA ARG A 22 0.53 5.80 2.27
C ARG A 22 1.93 6.29 1.95
N LEU A 23 2.43 5.79 0.83
CA LEU A 23 3.77 6.11 0.34
C LEU A 23 3.63 7.12 -0.80
N THR A 24 4.25 8.27 -0.64
CA THR A 24 4.15 9.35 -1.63
C THR A 24 5.52 9.65 -2.23
N GLY A 25 5.51 10.31 -3.39
CA GLY A 25 6.75 10.72 -4.04
C GLY A 25 7.47 9.60 -4.77
N ILE A 26 6.82 8.46 -4.96
CA ILE A 26 7.41 7.31 -5.64
C ILE A 26 6.41 6.68 -6.62
N ARG A 27 6.95 5.99 -7.61
CA ARG A 27 6.18 5.22 -8.58
C ARG A 27 6.90 3.91 -8.86
N GLN A 28 6.14 2.84 -9.00
CA GLN A 28 6.67 1.53 -9.37
C GLN A 28 6.60 1.40 -10.88
N VAL A 29 7.71 1.04 -11.52
CA VAL A 29 7.77 0.85 -12.98
C VAL A 29 8.42 -0.47 -13.31
N VAL A 30 8.11 -1.00 -14.49
CA VAL A 30 8.81 -2.13 -15.08
C VAL A 30 9.74 -1.57 -16.12
N ARG A 31 11.04 -1.76 -15.93
CA ARG A 31 12.09 -1.22 -16.78
C ARG A 31 12.66 -2.35 -17.63
N GLU A 32 12.89 -2.09 -18.91
CA GLU A 32 13.57 -3.07 -19.77
C GLU A 32 15.01 -3.25 -19.28
N ASP A 33 15.42 -4.51 -19.16
CA ASP A 33 16.77 -4.87 -18.75
C ASP A 33 17.15 -6.18 -19.46
N PRO A 34 17.75 -6.08 -20.65
CA PRO A 34 18.11 -7.29 -21.44
C PRO A 34 19.03 -8.26 -20.71
N LYS A 35 19.75 -7.79 -19.69
CA LYS A 35 20.67 -8.64 -18.92
C LYS A 35 19.97 -9.39 -17.79
N SER A 36 18.73 -9.05 -17.49
CA SER A 36 17.99 -9.74 -16.42
C SER A 36 17.34 -11.02 -16.95
N PRO A 37 17.00 -11.97 -16.05
CA PRO A 37 16.44 -13.27 -16.47
C PRO A 37 15.19 -13.17 -17.35
N MET A 38 14.32 -12.19 -17.09
CA MET A 38 13.06 -12.02 -17.83
C MET A 38 13.10 -10.86 -18.83
N GLY A 39 14.29 -10.27 -19.05
CA GLY A 39 14.43 -9.12 -19.94
C GLY A 39 13.91 -7.80 -19.40
N LYS A 40 13.43 -7.78 -18.17
CA LYS A 40 12.88 -6.60 -17.51
C LYS A 40 13.00 -6.73 -15.99
N ASP A 41 12.91 -5.59 -15.30
CA ASP A 41 13.01 -5.55 -13.84
C ASP A 41 12.04 -4.51 -13.31
N ARG A 42 11.47 -4.81 -12.15
CA ARG A 42 10.58 -3.91 -11.42
C ARG A 42 11.40 -3.05 -10.48
N VAL A 43 11.24 -1.75 -10.60
CA VAL A 43 11.99 -0.79 -9.77
C VAL A 43 11.06 0.31 -9.26
N VAL A 44 11.49 0.96 -8.19
CA VAL A 44 10.80 2.12 -7.63
C VAL A 44 11.60 3.36 -8.00
N VAL A 45 10.92 4.35 -8.54
CA VAL A 45 11.53 5.61 -8.95
C VAL A 45 10.87 6.78 -8.23
N LYS A 46 11.61 7.88 -8.06
CA LYS A 46 11.05 9.11 -7.48
C LYS A 46 10.11 9.75 -8.48
N ASP A 47 8.92 10.12 -8.00
CA ASP A 47 7.93 10.83 -8.81
C ASP A 47 7.03 11.63 -7.89
N PRO A 48 7.30 12.94 -7.70
CA PRO A 48 6.51 13.78 -6.79
C PRO A 48 5.04 13.90 -7.19
N ALA A 49 4.72 13.66 -8.45
CA ALA A 49 3.35 13.76 -8.96
C ALA A 49 2.60 12.43 -8.96
N ALA A 50 3.24 11.34 -8.54
CA ALA A 50 2.61 10.02 -8.56
C ALA A 50 1.51 9.91 -7.50
N PRO A 51 0.41 9.18 -7.80
CA PRO A 51 -0.58 8.85 -6.79
C PRO A 51 0.03 8.01 -5.66
N PRO A 52 -0.56 8.05 -4.46
CA PRO A 52 -0.04 7.26 -3.34
C PRO A 52 -0.05 5.76 -3.61
N LEU A 53 0.92 5.07 -3.03
CA LEU A 53 0.99 3.62 -3.03
C LEU A 53 1.00 3.12 -1.59
N TRP A 54 0.73 1.83 -1.42
CA TRP A 54 0.81 1.15 -0.13
C TRP A 54 1.66 -0.10 -0.29
N ALA A 55 2.40 -0.44 0.77
CA ALA A 55 3.09 -1.71 0.83
C ALA A 55 2.12 -2.80 1.31
N ARG A 56 2.40 -4.03 0.94
CA ARG A 56 1.61 -5.16 1.42
C ARG A 56 1.94 -5.49 2.88
N PHE A 57 3.18 -5.25 3.30
CA PHE A 57 3.63 -5.54 4.66
C PHE A 57 4.31 -4.33 5.26
N TYR A 58 4.08 -4.12 6.57
CA TYR A 58 4.67 -3.04 7.33
C TYR A 58 5.28 -3.57 8.61
N GLU A 59 6.37 -2.98 9.04
CA GLU A 59 7.02 -3.32 10.29
C GLU A 59 6.21 -2.80 11.48
N ILE A 60 5.95 -3.68 12.45
CA ILE A 60 5.24 -3.31 13.67
C ILE A 60 6.10 -2.32 14.46
N GLY A 61 5.49 -1.26 14.93
CA GLY A 61 6.17 -0.22 15.71
C GLY A 61 6.62 0.96 14.88
N SER A 62 7.45 0.73 13.86
CA SER A 62 7.94 1.82 13.01
C SER A 62 6.97 2.17 11.89
N ASN A 63 6.11 1.25 11.54
CA ASN A 63 5.19 1.36 10.40
C ASN A 63 5.91 1.60 9.07
N ARG A 64 7.13 1.10 8.94
CA ARG A 64 7.89 1.18 7.70
C ARG A 64 7.54 0.01 6.78
N PRO A 65 7.43 0.23 5.47
CA PRO A 65 7.24 -0.88 4.53
C PRO A 65 8.39 -1.88 4.63
N ILE A 66 8.06 -3.16 4.50
CA ILE A 66 9.07 -4.21 4.49
C ILE A 66 8.94 -5.11 3.27
N PHE A 67 10.07 -5.60 2.84
CA PHE A 67 10.23 -6.51 1.71
C PHE A 67 11.14 -7.64 2.16
N ALA A 68 10.95 -8.83 1.62
CA ALA A 68 11.77 -9.96 2.03
C ALA A 68 11.99 -10.96 0.91
N ASP A 69 13.17 -11.57 0.89
CA ASP A 69 13.44 -12.75 0.10
C ASP A 69 12.92 -13.99 0.83
N ARG A 70 13.21 -15.16 0.27
CA ARG A 70 12.78 -16.44 0.86
C ARG A 70 13.40 -16.70 2.23
N ASP A 71 14.51 -16.02 2.56
CA ASP A 71 15.13 -16.13 3.89
C ASP A 71 14.31 -15.47 5.00
N GLY A 72 13.30 -14.68 4.64
CA GLY A 72 12.44 -14.01 5.62
C GLY A 72 13.05 -12.82 6.31
N ILE A 73 14.24 -12.39 5.90
CA ILE A 73 14.90 -11.22 6.50
C ILE A 73 14.27 -9.96 5.93
N ALA A 74 13.72 -9.10 6.81
CA ALA A 74 13.06 -7.88 6.40
C ALA A 74 14.05 -6.83 5.90
N LYS A 75 13.74 -6.24 4.75
CA LYS A 75 14.46 -5.11 4.17
C LYS A 75 13.48 -3.95 4.02
N HIS A 76 14.01 -2.74 3.93
CA HIS A 76 13.18 -1.53 3.83
C HIS A 76 13.17 -0.91 2.43
N ASP A 77 13.83 -1.53 1.48
CA ASP A 77 13.89 -1.06 0.10
C ASP A 77 13.69 -2.24 -0.83
N LEU A 78 12.80 -2.10 -1.80
CA LEU A 78 12.52 -3.14 -2.78
C LEU A 78 13.78 -3.56 -3.54
N ALA A 79 14.70 -2.61 -3.77
CA ALA A 79 15.95 -2.89 -4.47
C ALA A 79 16.88 -3.83 -3.70
N GLU A 80 16.67 -3.98 -2.40
CA GLU A 80 17.53 -4.83 -1.55
C GLU A 80 17.18 -6.31 -1.61
N ILE A 81 16.02 -6.67 -2.16
CA ILE A 81 15.64 -8.08 -2.29
C ILE A 81 15.98 -8.60 -3.68
N GLY A 82 16.09 -9.92 -3.79
CA GLY A 82 16.51 -10.58 -5.04
C GLY A 82 15.49 -10.42 -6.16
N TYR A 83 15.97 -10.63 -7.37
CA TYR A 83 15.21 -10.43 -8.61
C TYR A 83 13.88 -11.21 -8.62
N GLU A 84 13.90 -12.48 -8.24
CA GLU A 84 12.70 -13.32 -8.28
C GLU A 84 11.56 -12.73 -7.43
N ARG A 85 11.84 -12.42 -6.17
CA ARG A 85 10.82 -11.89 -5.27
C ARG A 85 10.42 -10.48 -5.64
N ARG A 86 11.36 -9.66 -6.06
CA ARG A 86 11.07 -8.28 -6.47
C ARG A 86 10.10 -8.23 -7.63
N ASN A 87 10.24 -9.14 -8.59
CA ASN A 87 9.43 -9.15 -9.81
C ASN A 87 8.22 -10.09 -9.74
N GLY A 88 8.24 -11.08 -8.85
CA GLY A 88 7.22 -12.11 -8.79
C GLY A 88 6.15 -11.90 -7.75
N TYR A 89 6.22 -10.83 -6.97
CA TYR A 89 5.27 -10.59 -5.89
C TYR A 89 4.79 -9.14 -5.90
N GLY A 90 3.52 -8.94 -5.56
CA GLY A 90 2.94 -7.60 -5.49
C GLY A 90 3.21 -6.90 -4.18
N TRP A 91 4.40 -6.34 -4.01
CA TRP A 91 4.82 -5.67 -2.79
C TRP A 91 4.19 -4.30 -2.57
N LEU A 92 3.93 -3.59 -3.66
CA LEU A 92 3.36 -2.24 -3.63
C LEU A 92 2.12 -2.20 -4.52
N GLY A 93 1.15 -1.39 -4.13
CA GLY A 93 -0.07 -1.24 -4.93
C GLY A 93 -0.96 -0.13 -4.41
N ASP A 94 -2.11 0.05 -5.04
CA ASP A 94 -3.06 1.12 -4.72
C ASP A 94 -4.37 0.58 -4.13
N TRP A 95 -4.34 -0.59 -3.51
CA TRP A 95 -5.54 -1.29 -3.01
C TRP A 95 -6.47 -0.42 -2.17
N PRO A 96 -5.98 0.45 -1.25
CA PRO A 96 -6.88 1.27 -0.44
C PRO A 96 -7.40 2.51 -1.14
N ARG A 97 -6.96 2.82 -2.34
CA ARG A 97 -7.29 4.08 -3.02
C ARG A 97 -8.79 4.30 -3.16
N LYS A 98 -9.50 3.30 -3.67
CA LYS A 98 -10.94 3.39 -3.88
C LYS A 98 -11.69 3.51 -2.56
N LEU A 99 -11.23 2.78 -1.55
CA LEU A 99 -11.81 2.86 -0.21
C LEU A 99 -11.73 4.30 0.32
N LEU A 100 -10.56 4.92 0.23
CA LEU A 100 -10.34 6.25 0.78
C LEU A 100 -11.03 7.35 -0.04
N ALA A 101 -11.02 7.21 -1.37
CA ALA A 101 -11.55 8.25 -2.25
C ALA A 101 -13.08 8.20 -2.38
N ASP A 102 -13.66 7.01 -2.40
CA ASP A 102 -15.07 6.83 -2.75
C ASP A 102 -15.89 6.13 -1.67
N GLU A 103 -15.45 4.96 -1.24
CA GLU A 103 -16.28 4.09 -0.39
C GLU A 103 -16.42 4.62 1.03
N TYR A 104 -15.36 5.11 1.63
CA TYR A 104 -15.41 5.65 2.98
C TYR A 104 -16.23 6.95 3.05
N PRO A 105 -16.02 7.94 2.16
CA PRO A 105 -16.88 9.12 2.13
C PRO A 105 -18.36 8.79 1.91
N ALA A 106 -18.66 7.81 1.06
CA ALA A 106 -20.05 7.39 0.84
C ALA A 106 -20.66 6.76 2.10
N TRP A 107 -19.89 5.95 2.81
CA TRP A 107 -20.33 5.34 4.07
C TRP A 107 -20.56 6.40 5.15
N GLN A 108 -19.68 7.41 5.24
CA GLN A 108 -19.85 8.53 6.17
C GLN A 108 -21.14 9.30 5.90
N ARG A 109 -21.42 9.59 4.63
CA ARG A 109 -22.66 10.29 4.24
C ARG A 109 -23.90 9.49 4.59
N LYS A 110 -23.86 8.19 4.36
CA LYS A 110 -24.97 7.29 4.67
C LYS A 110 -25.25 7.26 6.18
N ARG A 111 -24.20 7.21 7.00
CA ARG A 111 -24.33 7.24 8.45
C ARG A 111 -24.89 8.59 8.93
N ALA A 112 -24.43 9.70 8.39
CA ALA A 112 -24.92 11.02 8.74
C ALA A 112 -26.41 11.16 8.42
N GLY A 113 -26.85 10.63 7.27
CA GLY A 113 -28.26 10.61 6.90
C GLY A 113 -29.12 9.80 7.87
N ARG A 114 -28.61 8.67 8.37
CA ARG A 114 -29.32 7.82 9.32
C ARG A 114 -29.39 8.41 10.72
N GLY A 115 -28.39 9.22 11.09
CA GLY A 115 -28.33 9.86 12.39
C GLY A 115 -29.31 11.00 12.57
N LYS A 116 -29.99 11.35 11.52
CA LYS A 116 -31.01 12.40 11.57
C LYS A 116 -32.38 11.76 11.69
#